data_0b83670da545c8e7dd3b0895fb127540
#
_entry.id   0b83670da545c8e7dd3b0895fb127540
#
_cell.length_a   1.000
_cell.length_b   1.000
_cell.length_c   1.000
_cell.angle_alpha   90.00
_cell.angle_beta   90.00
_cell.angle_gamma   90.00
#
_symmetry.space_group_name_H-M   'P 1'
#
loop_
_entity.id
_entity.type
_entity.pdbx_description
1 polymer ?
#
loop_
_entity_poly.entity_id
_entity_poly.type
_entity_poly.pdbx_seq_one_letter_code
_entity_poly.pdbx_strand_id
1 'polypeptide(L)'
;MYKFVLIRHGESTWNLENRFTGWTDVDLTPTGIEQAQTAGRLLKAAGYEFDLAYTSVLKRAIHTLWRTLDAMDRQWLPVHHSWRLNERHYGALQGLNKAETAKKFGDEQVLVWRRSYDTPPPALEASDPRCERSDLRYAKLKPQDIPLTECLKDTVDRVMPFWNESMAPAIKAGKQIVVAAHGNSIRALIKYLDHISDADIVNLNIPNGIPLVYELDATLKPIRHYYLGDAEAAAKAAAAVASQGKA
;
A
#
# COMPACT_ATOMS: atom_id res chain seq x y z
N MET A 1 23.20 10.01 -4.94
CA MET A 1 21.76 9.97 -5.26
C MET A 1 21.31 8.53 -5.11
N TYR A 2 20.28 8.30 -4.31
CA TYR A 2 19.68 6.97 -4.10
C TYR A 2 18.38 6.86 -4.89
N LYS A 3 17.99 5.63 -5.24
CA LYS A 3 16.70 5.34 -5.87
C LYS A 3 16.02 4.18 -5.18
N PHE A 4 14.70 4.29 -5.01
CA PHE A 4 13.86 3.16 -4.62
C PHE A 4 12.49 3.25 -5.30
N VAL A 5 11.80 2.13 -5.36
CA VAL A 5 10.55 2.01 -6.07
C VAL A 5 9.45 1.51 -5.15
N LEU A 6 8.29 2.18 -5.21
CA LEU A 6 7.06 1.77 -4.54
C LEU A 6 6.07 1.26 -5.58
N ILE A 7 5.40 0.16 -5.30
CA ILE A 7 4.34 -0.40 -6.15
C ILE A 7 3.14 -0.72 -5.26
N ARG A 8 2.01 -0.05 -5.50
CA ARG A 8 0.76 -0.51 -4.92
C ARG A 8 0.36 -1.82 -5.58
N HIS A 9 -0.13 -2.79 -4.79
CA HIS A 9 -0.59 -4.05 -5.33
C HIS A 9 -1.54 -3.86 -6.51
N GLY A 10 -1.55 -4.80 -7.46
CA GLY A 10 -2.48 -4.85 -8.57
C GLY A 10 -3.94 -4.92 -8.09
N GLU A 11 -4.88 -4.77 -9.01
CA GLU A 11 -6.30 -4.89 -8.68
C GLU A 11 -6.59 -6.21 -7.95
N SER A 12 -7.24 -6.12 -6.79
CA SER A 12 -7.71 -7.27 -6.03
C SER A 12 -9.19 -7.55 -6.28
N THR A 13 -9.65 -8.76 -5.93
CA THR A 13 -11.06 -9.14 -6.05
C THR A 13 -11.98 -8.13 -5.36
N TRP A 14 -11.61 -7.63 -4.17
CA TRP A 14 -12.41 -6.64 -3.46
C TRP A 14 -12.23 -5.19 -3.96
N ASN A 15 -11.16 -4.90 -4.72
CA ASN A 15 -11.14 -3.64 -5.50
C ASN A 15 -12.19 -3.70 -6.62
N LEU A 16 -12.27 -4.80 -7.36
CA LEU A 16 -13.26 -5.02 -8.41
C LEU A 16 -14.70 -4.99 -7.85
N GLU A 17 -14.93 -5.62 -6.69
CA GLU A 17 -16.23 -5.64 -6.02
C GLU A 17 -16.57 -4.35 -5.27
N ASN A 18 -15.70 -3.34 -5.30
CA ASN A 18 -15.86 -2.07 -4.57
C ASN A 18 -16.08 -2.26 -3.06
N ARG A 19 -15.33 -3.17 -2.41
CA ARG A 19 -15.39 -3.44 -0.98
C ARG A 19 -14.25 -2.81 -0.21
N PHE A 20 -14.48 -2.53 1.08
CA PHE A 20 -13.42 -2.21 2.03
C PHE A 20 -12.59 -3.46 2.33
N THR A 21 -11.30 -3.44 2.03
CA THR A 21 -10.45 -4.63 2.15
C THR A 21 -9.71 -4.70 3.48
N GLY A 22 -8.95 -3.67 3.81
CA GLY A 22 -8.14 -3.65 5.04
C GLY A 22 -7.17 -4.83 5.13
N TRP A 23 -7.19 -5.53 6.25
CA TRP A 23 -6.33 -6.69 6.52
C TRP A 23 -6.92 -8.01 6.02
N THR A 24 -8.15 -8.03 5.53
CA THR A 24 -8.71 -9.22 4.87
C THR A 24 -7.83 -9.63 3.70
N ASP A 25 -7.48 -10.92 3.65
CA ASP A 25 -6.45 -11.45 2.76
C ASP A 25 -7.02 -11.96 1.43
N VAL A 26 -7.51 -11.03 0.62
CA VAL A 26 -8.00 -11.31 -0.74
C VAL A 26 -6.86 -11.29 -1.76
N ASP A 27 -7.05 -12.00 -2.87
CA ASP A 27 -6.06 -12.14 -3.94
C ASP A 27 -6.27 -11.12 -5.07
N LEU A 28 -5.32 -11.12 -6.02
CA LEU A 28 -5.38 -10.35 -7.25
C LEU A 28 -6.42 -10.90 -8.20
N THR A 29 -7.01 -10.01 -9.00
CA THR A 29 -7.74 -10.39 -10.22
C THR A 29 -6.78 -10.72 -11.36
N PRO A 30 -7.23 -11.32 -12.48
CA PRO A 30 -6.43 -11.45 -13.70
C PRO A 30 -5.85 -10.09 -14.16
N THR A 31 -6.64 -9.02 -14.08
CA THR A 31 -6.17 -7.64 -14.35
C THR A 31 -5.04 -7.24 -13.41
N GLY A 32 -5.17 -7.53 -12.11
CA GLY A 32 -4.14 -7.22 -11.12
C GLY A 32 -2.83 -7.98 -11.36
N ILE A 33 -2.91 -9.22 -11.82
CA ILE A 33 -1.73 -10.01 -12.23
C ILE A 33 -1.04 -9.35 -13.43
N GLU A 34 -1.79 -8.96 -14.45
CA GLU A 34 -1.24 -8.29 -15.63
C GLU A 34 -0.63 -6.92 -15.29
N GLN A 35 -1.24 -6.17 -14.39
CA GLN A 35 -0.68 -4.91 -13.87
C GLN A 35 0.68 -5.16 -13.21
N ALA A 36 0.81 -6.18 -12.39
CA ALA A 36 2.06 -6.53 -11.71
C ALA A 36 3.16 -6.96 -12.69
N GLN A 37 2.81 -7.76 -13.71
CA GLN A 37 3.74 -8.17 -14.77
C GLN A 37 4.18 -6.97 -15.62
N THR A 38 3.24 -6.06 -15.93
CA THR A 38 3.55 -4.81 -16.67
C THR A 38 4.51 -3.93 -15.87
N ALA A 39 4.31 -3.80 -14.55
CA ALA A 39 5.26 -3.12 -13.68
C ALA A 39 6.68 -3.70 -13.80
N GLY A 40 6.80 -5.03 -13.78
CA GLY A 40 8.09 -5.71 -13.94
C GLY A 40 8.73 -5.46 -15.30
N ARG A 41 7.94 -5.52 -16.39
CA ARG A 41 8.44 -5.21 -17.75
C ARG A 41 8.94 -3.77 -17.86
N LEU A 42 8.20 -2.80 -17.31
CA LEU A 42 8.60 -1.39 -17.30
C LEU A 42 9.90 -1.19 -16.51
N LEU A 43 10.02 -1.78 -15.33
CA LEU A 43 11.23 -1.69 -14.50
C LEU A 43 12.43 -2.32 -15.21
N LYS A 44 12.27 -3.50 -15.82
CA LYS A 44 13.32 -4.17 -16.60
C LYS A 44 13.76 -3.33 -17.79
N ALA A 45 12.81 -2.81 -18.58
CA ALA A 45 13.10 -1.98 -19.74
C ALA A 45 13.80 -0.65 -19.37
N ALA A 46 13.51 -0.11 -18.18
CA ALA A 46 14.17 1.09 -17.65
C ALA A 46 15.51 0.80 -16.95
N GLY A 47 15.99 -0.45 -16.96
CA GLY A 47 17.29 -0.84 -16.42
C GLY A 47 17.38 -0.84 -14.89
N TYR A 48 16.23 -1.00 -14.19
CA TYR A 48 16.25 -1.12 -12.73
C TYR A 48 16.82 -2.48 -12.31
N GLU A 49 17.81 -2.42 -11.44
CA GLU A 49 18.38 -3.59 -10.76
C GLU A 49 18.24 -3.41 -9.26
N PHE A 50 17.51 -4.31 -8.63
CA PHE A 50 17.28 -4.27 -7.20
C PHE A 50 18.18 -5.25 -6.45
N ASP A 51 18.60 -4.89 -5.23
CA ASP A 51 19.38 -5.72 -4.32
C ASP A 51 18.49 -6.50 -3.36
N LEU A 52 17.33 -5.95 -3.05
CA LEU A 52 16.35 -6.59 -2.17
C LEU A 52 14.95 -6.01 -2.36
N ALA A 53 13.96 -6.75 -1.89
CA ALA A 53 12.57 -6.37 -1.96
C ALA A 53 11.89 -6.39 -0.59
N TYR A 54 10.90 -5.53 -0.42
CA TYR A 54 10.03 -5.48 0.76
C TYR A 54 8.57 -5.66 0.36
N THR A 55 7.80 -6.34 1.19
CA THR A 55 6.35 -6.45 0.99
C THR A 55 5.62 -6.64 2.33
N SER A 56 4.29 -6.52 2.30
CA SER A 56 3.44 -6.85 3.43
C SER A 56 3.30 -8.36 3.65
N VAL A 57 2.46 -8.75 4.60
CA VAL A 57 2.09 -10.16 4.80
C VAL A 57 0.73 -10.52 4.16
N LEU A 58 0.19 -9.65 3.32
CA LEU A 58 -1.07 -9.86 2.61
C LEU A 58 -0.80 -10.33 1.17
N LYS A 59 -1.49 -11.40 0.75
CA LYS A 59 -1.18 -12.10 -0.52
C LYS A 59 -1.24 -11.20 -1.75
N ARG A 60 -2.16 -10.24 -1.84
CA ARG A 60 -2.24 -9.34 -3.00
C ARG A 60 -0.97 -8.50 -3.22
N ALA A 61 -0.29 -8.09 -2.14
CA ALA A 61 0.99 -7.39 -2.25
C ALA A 61 2.14 -8.37 -2.54
N ILE A 62 2.13 -9.53 -1.88
CA ILE A 62 3.11 -10.61 -2.10
C ILE A 62 3.05 -11.07 -3.56
N HIS A 63 1.87 -11.38 -4.07
CA HIS A 63 1.69 -11.83 -5.46
C HIS A 63 2.04 -10.73 -6.47
N THR A 64 1.74 -9.46 -6.15
CA THR A 64 2.22 -8.33 -6.98
C THR A 64 3.73 -8.33 -7.06
N LEU A 65 4.43 -8.43 -5.92
CA LEU A 65 5.89 -8.50 -5.91
C LEU A 65 6.41 -9.69 -6.71
N TRP A 66 5.87 -10.88 -6.49
CA TRP A 66 6.32 -12.09 -7.20
C TRP A 66 6.15 -11.95 -8.72
N ARG A 67 4.99 -11.45 -9.19
CA ARG A 67 4.75 -11.25 -10.63
C ARG A 67 5.64 -10.16 -11.22
N THR A 68 5.95 -9.13 -10.44
CA THR A 68 6.90 -8.08 -10.84
C THR A 68 8.31 -8.65 -10.98
N LEU A 69 8.79 -9.38 -9.98
CA LEU A 69 10.13 -9.98 -9.99
C LEU A 69 10.26 -11.08 -11.07
N ASP A 70 9.19 -11.85 -11.30
CA ASP A 70 9.14 -12.85 -12.38
C ASP A 70 9.33 -12.20 -13.75
N ALA A 71 8.61 -11.12 -14.04
CA ALA A 71 8.73 -10.38 -15.29
C ALA A 71 10.11 -9.69 -15.46
N MET A 72 10.82 -9.46 -14.36
CA MET A 72 12.19 -8.92 -14.33
C MET A 72 13.28 -9.98 -14.42
N ASP A 73 12.97 -11.27 -14.32
CA ASP A 73 13.92 -12.37 -14.10
C ASP A 73 14.77 -12.19 -12.82
N ARG A 74 14.12 -11.75 -11.72
CA ARG A 74 14.75 -11.39 -10.44
C ARG A 74 14.14 -12.13 -9.24
N GLN A 75 13.56 -13.32 -9.43
CA GLN A 75 12.89 -14.12 -8.38
C GLN A 75 13.82 -14.49 -7.22
N TRP A 76 15.12 -14.50 -7.46
CA TRP A 76 16.17 -14.83 -6.48
C TRP A 76 16.47 -13.72 -5.48
N LEU A 77 15.89 -12.53 -5.65
CA LEU A 77 16.14 -11.43 -4.73
C LEU A 77 15.67 -11.78 -3.30
N PRO A 78 16.45 -11.39 -2.27
CA PRO A 78 15.96 -11.44 -0.89
C PRO A 78 14.68 -10.62 -0.72
N VAL A 79 13.68 -11.21 -0.08
CA VAL A 79 12.39 -10.57 0.18
C VAL A 79 12.14 -10.49 1.68
N HIS A 80 11.88 -9.30 2.19
CA HIS A 80 11.52 -9.06 3.58
C HIS A 80 10.01 -8.76 3.68
N HIS A 81 9.30 -9.60 4.42
CA HIS A 81 7.89 -9.43 4.72
C HIS A 81 7.72 -8.69 6.04
N SER A 82 6.83 -7.71 6.08
CA SER A 82 6.50 -7.00 7.31
C SER A 82 5.02 -6.64 7.38
N TRP A 83 4.35 -7.03 8.49
CA TRP A 83 2.98 -6.59 8.76
C TRP A 83 2.85 -5.07 8.83
N ARG A 84 3.94 -4.36 9.16
CA ARG A 84 3.98 -2.89 9.19
C ARG A 84 3.72 -2.27 7.81
N LEU A 85 3.89 -3.02 6.74
CA LEU A 85 3.54 -2.61 5.37
C LEU A 85 2.11 -3.01 4.96
N ASN A 86 1.32 -3.67 5.83
CA ASN A 86 -0.07 -3.99 5.53
C ASN A 86 -0.89 -2.75 5.16
N GLU A 87 -2.02 -2.98 4.50
CA GLU A 87 -3.03 -1.95 4.29
C GLU A 87 -3.55 -1.41 5.63
N ARG A 88 -4.11 -0.23 5.65
CA ARG A 88 -4.81 0.33 6.79
C ARG A 88 -5.98 -0.58 7.18
N HIS A 89 -6.14 -0.85 8.46
CA HIS A 89 -7.22 -1.66 8.97
C HIS A 89 -8.53 -0.88 8.95
N TYR A 90 -9.51 -1.35 8.20
CA TYR A 90 -10.79 -0.65 8.05
C TYR A 90 -11.84 -1.01 9.12
N GLY A 91 -11.45 -1.70 10.20
CA GLY A 91 -12.34 -2.01 11.31
C GLY A 91 -13.60 -2.77 10.88
N ALA A 92 -14.73 -2.39 11.44
CA ALA A 92 -16.03 -2.98 11.14
C ALA A 92 -16.48 -2.81 9.69
N LEU A 93 -15.85 -1.91 8.91
CA LEU A 93 -16.17 -1.73 7.50
C LEU A 93 -15.57 -2.83 6.60
N GLN A 94 -14.58 -3.62 7.08
CA GLN A 94 -13.99 -4.70 6.28
C GLN A 94 -15.07 -5.64 5.72
N GLY A 95 -15.04 -5.87 4.40
CA GLY A 95 -16.00 -6.69 3.67
C GLY A 95 -17.25 -5.98 3.19
N LEU A 96 -17.58 -4.79 3.71
CA LEU A 96 -18.74 -4.03 3.24
C LEU A 96 -18.49 -3.42 1.87
N ASN A 97 -19.54 -3.35 1.03
CA ASN A 97 -19.49 -2.61 -0.22
C ASN A 97 -19.49 -1.10 0.07
N LYS A 98 -18.59 -0.36 -0.59
CA LYS A 98 -18.41 1.07 -0.32
C LYS A 98 -19.62 1.93 -0.70
N ALA A 99 -20.25 1.64 -1.84
CA ALA A 99 -21.42 2.39 -2.30
C ALA A 99 -22.65 2.11 -1.40
N GLU A 100 -22.87 0.85 -1.01
CA GLU A 100 -23.94 0.49 -0.07
C GLU A 100 -23.72 1.13 1.32
N THR A 101 -22.46 1.19 1.76
CA THR A 101 -22.07 1.86 3.00
C THR A 101 -22.34 3.36 2.91
N ALA A 102 -22.03 3.99 1.75
CA ALA A 102 -22.34 5.40 1.51
C ALA A 102 -23.85 5.68 1.52
N LYS A 103 -24.66 4.81 0.93
CA LYS A 103 -26.13 4.92 1.02
C LYS A 103 -26.66 4.82 2.46
N LYS A 104 -26.01 4.01 3.30
CA LYS A 104 -26.44 3.81 4.69
C LYS A 104 -25.99 4.93 5.65
N PHE A 105 -24.77 5.43 5.50
CA PHE A 105 -24.15 6.36 6.45
C PHE A 105 -23.94 7.78 5.89
N GLY A 106 -24.22 7.98 4.61
CA GLY A 106 -23.94 9.22 3.87
C GLY A 106 -22.54 9.26 3.27
N ASP A 107 -22.43 9.90 2.10
CA ASP A 107 -21.16 10.02 1.36
C ASP A 107 -20.08 10.74 2.17
N GLU A 108 -20.45 11.81 2.88
CA GLU A 108 -19.54 12.61 3.70
C GLU A 108 -18.91 11.77 4.82
N GLN A 109 -19.71 10.99 5.56
CA GLN A 109 -19.22 10.16 6.64
C GLN A 109 -18.29 9.06 6.12
N VAL A 110 -18.64 8.42 5.01
CA VAL A 110 -17.81 7.39 4.38
C VAL A 110 -16.53 8.00 3.82
N LEU A 111 -16.58 9.21 3.27
CA LEU A 111 -15.40 9.94 2.84
C LEU A 111 -14.45 10.23 4.01
N VAL A 112 -14.97 10.67 5.15
CA VAL A 112 -14.17 10.85 6.39
C VAL A 112 -13.49 9.56 6.79
N TRP A 113 -14.20 8.44 6.91
CA TRP A 113 -13.60 7.13 7.26
C TRP A 113 -12.56 6.64 6.24
N ARG A 114 -12.72 7.02 4.97
CA ARG A 114 -11.80 6.61 3.91
C ARG A 114 -10.55 7.47 3.81
N ARG A 115 -10.64 8.75 4.13
CA ARG A 115 -9.65 9.74 3.72
C ARG A 115 -9.06 10.57 4.85
N SER A 116 -9.79 10.78 5.95
CA SER A 116 -9.29 11.55 7.08
C SER A 116 -7.94 11.01 7.57
N TYR A 117 -7.09 11.94 8.00
CA TYR A 117 -5.80 11.59 8.56
C TYR A 117 -5.92 10.92 9.92
N ASP A 118 -6.81 11.44 10.79
CA ASP A 118 -6.89 11.09 12.20
C ASP A 118 -8.22 10.45 12.66
N THR A 119 -9.19 10.32 11.76
CA THR A 119 -10.50 9.74 12.10
C THR A 119 -10.60 8.30 11.59
N PRO A 120 -10.55 7.27 12.47
CA PRO A 120 -10.66 5.88 12.08
C PRO A 120 -12.12 5.49 11.76
N PRO A 121 -12.33 4.43 10.96
CA PRO A 121 -13.61 3.75 10.88
C PRO A 121 -14.03 3.15 12.22
N PRO A 122 -15.30 2.74 12.39
CA PRO A 122 -15.74 1.99 13.58
C PRO A 122 -14.87 0.76 13.79
N ALA A 123 -14.44 0.53 15.04
CA ALA A 123 -13.59 -0.61 15.38
C ALA A 123 -14.34 -1.95 15.25
N LEU A 124 -13.60 -3.01 14.92
CA LEU A 124 -14.09 -4.37 15.13
C LEU A 124 -14.16 -4.69 16.62
N GLU A 125 -15.14 -5.50 17.00
CA GLU A 125 -15.12 -6.15 18.32
C GLU A 125 -13.97 -7.19 18.36
N ALA A 126 -13.32 -7.31 19.49
CA ALA A 126 -12.22 -8.26 19.64
C ALA A 126 -12.65 -9.75 19.47
N SER A 127 -13.93 -10.03 19.65
CA SER A 127 -14.56 -11.35 19.46
C SER A 127 -15.08 -11.56 18.03
N ASP A 128 -15.01 -10.54 17.15
CA ASP A 128 -15.45 -10.66 15.75
C ASP A 128 -14.56 -11.69 15.04
N PRO A 129 -15.15 -12.68 14.31
CA PRO A 129 -14.39 -13.69 13.58
C PRO A 129 -13.47 -13.12 12.48
N ARG A 130 -13.66 -11.86 12.08
CA ARG A 130 -12.78 -11.16 11.14
C ARG A 130 -11.54 -10.57 11.83
N CYS A 131 -11.47 -10.61 13.17
CA CYS A 131 -10.31 -10.12 13.91
C CYS A 131 -9.11 -11.04 13.70
N GLU A 132 -7.98 -10.47 13.31
CA GLU A 132 -6.77 -11.20 12.91
C GLU A 132 -5.95 -11.76 14.09
N ARG A 133 -6.40 -11.64 15.33
CA ARG A 133 -5.68 -12.08 16.54
C ARG A 133 -5.34 -13.58 16.58
N SER A 134 -6.12 -14.40 15.89
CA SER A 134 -5.87 -15.84 15.75
C SER A 134 -5.09 -16.23 14.51
N ASP A 135 -4.75 -15.28 13.64
CA ASP A 135 -4.05 -15.55 12.40
C ASP A 135 -2.55 -15.77 12.66
N LEU A 136 -2.01 -16.89 12.13
CA LEU A 136 -0.61 -17.28 12.28
C LEU A 136 0.38 -16.23 11.79
N ARG A 137 0.01 -15.40 10.83
CA ARG A 137 0.85 -14.30 10.32
C ARG A 137 1.21 -13.30 11.42
N TYR A 138 0.36 -13.18 12.43
CA TYR A 138 0.50 -12.22 13.53
C TYR A 138 0.78 -12.88 14.89
N ALA A 139 1.00 -14.19 14.92
CA ALA A 139 1.17 -14.96 16.17
C ALA A 139 2.34 -14.48 17.06
N LYS A 140 3.31 -13.78 16.49
CA LYS A 140 4.46 -13.21 17.22
C LYS A 140 4.19 -11.77 17.72
N LEU A 141 3.06 -11.17 17.36
CA LEU A 141 2.69 -9.84 17.81
C LEU A 141 1.95 -9.90 19.14
N LYS A 142 2.11 -8.85 19.93
CA LYS A 142 1.27 -8.69 21.11
C LYS A 142 -0.15 -8.34 20.68
N PRO A 143 -1.18 -8.76 21.41
CA PRO A 143 -2.58 -8.49 21.05
C PRO A 143 -2.90 -7.00 20.81
N GLN A 144 -2.22 -6.10 21.52
CA GLN A 144 -2.39 -4.65 21.35
C GLN A 144 -1.76 -4.09 20.06
N ASP A 145 -0.83 -4.82 19.44
CA ASP A 145 -0.19 -4.42 18.20
C ASP A 145 -1.01 -4.82 16.95
N ILE A 146 -2.06 -5.64 17.17
CA ILE A 146 -3.02 -6.03 16.13
C ILE A 146 -4.20 -5.06 16.21
N PRO A 147 -4.35 -4.15 15.21
CA PRO A 147 -5.37 -3.11 15.27
C PRO A 147 -6.78 -3.71 15.12
N LEU A 148 -7.74 -3.08 15.77
CA LEU A 148 -9.18 -3.32 15.53
C LEU A 148 -9.76 -2.27 14.56
N THR A 149 -9.05 -1.20 14.32
CA THR A 149 -9.30 -0.14 13.32
C THR A 149 -8.06 0.73 13.21
N GLU A 150 -7.87 1.41 12.10
CA GLU A 150 -6.81 2.41 11.90
C GLU A 150 -7.32 3.62 11.12
N CYS A 151 -6.90 4.82 11.51
CA CYS A 151 -6.82 5.97 10.63
C CYS A 151 -5.47 6.00 9.88
N LEU A 152 -5.23 7.00 9.04
CA LEU A 152 -3.95 7.10 8.33
C LEU A 152 -2.79 7.41 9.29
N LYS A 153 -3.04 8.18 10.35
CA LYS A 153 -2.04 8.48 11.40
C LYS A 153 -1.53 7.20 12.04
N ASP A 154 -2.42 6.28 12.42
CA ASP A 154 -2.03 4.98 13.00
C ASP A 154 -1.19 4.17 12.00
N THR A 155 -1.54 4.23 10.71
CA THR A 155 -0.75 3.59 9.65
C THR A 155 0.65 4.21 9.55
N VAL A 156 0.78 5.54 9.63
CA VAL A 156 2.09 6.23 9.69
C VAL A 156 2.89 5.74 10.89
N ASP A 157 2.27 5.75 12.07
CA ASP A 157 2.93 5.38 13.33
C ASP A 157 3.51 3.95 13.31
N ARG A 158 2.88 3.00 12.58
CA ARG A 158 3.43 1.64 12.44
C ARG A 158 4.36 1.43 11.25
N VAL A 159 4.25 2.23 10.18
CA VAL A 159 5.12 2.13 9.01
C VAL A 159 6.48 2.77 9.29
N MET A 160 6.52 3.90 9.98
CA MET A 160 7.74 4.68 10.19
C MET A 160 8.86 3.95 10.96
N PRO A 161 8.59 3.14 12.00
CA PRO A 161 9.64 2.31 12.61
C PRO A 161 10.30 1.38 11.59
N PHE A 162 9.52 0.75 10.69
CA PHE A 162 10.07 -0.14 9.68
C PHE A 162 10.89 0.61 8.61
N TRP A 163 10.45 1.80 8.22
CA TRP A 163 11.26 2.68 7.37
C TRP A 163 12.61 2.99 8.02
N ASN A 164 12.60 3.45 9.27
CA ASN A 164 13.81 3.89 9.98
C ASN A 164 14.77 2.74 10.29
N GLU A 165 14.26 1.57 10.62
CA GLU A 165 15.05 0.42 11.10
C GLU A 165 15.52 -0.50 9.98
N SER A 166 14.82 -0.53 8.83
CA SER A 166 15.07 -1.50 7.76
C SER A 166 15.30 -0.85 6.40
N MET A 167 14.33 -0.08 5.88
CA MET A 167 14.40 0.43 4.51
C MET A 167 15.42 1.56 4.34
N ALA A 168 15.39 2.57 5.19
CA ALA A 168 16.30 3.70 5.11
C ALA A 168 17.77 3.30 5.31
N PRO A 169 18.14 2.43 6.27
CA PRO A 169 19.51 1.90 6.37
C PRO A 169 19.96 1.13 5.12
N ALA A 170 19.09 0.32 4.52
CA ALA A 170 19.42 -0.39 3.29
C ALA A 170 19.72 0.58 2.13
N ILE A 171 18.89 1.63 1.96
CA ILE A 171 19.11 2.67 0.95
C ILE A 171 20.43 3.42 1.22
N LYS A 172 20.69 3.82 2.47
CA LYS A 172 21.94 4.48 2.86
C LYS A 172 23.18 3.62 2.64
N ALA A 173 23.04 2.30 2.72
CA ALA A 173 24.09 1.33 2.37
C ALA A 173 24.27 1.18 0.84
N GLY A 174 23.60 1.98 0.03
CA GLY A 174 23.70 1.98 -1.42
C GLY A 174 22.81 0.96 -2.14
N LYS A 175 21.95 0.24 -1.41
CA LYS A 175 21.06 -0.76 -2.01
C LYS A 175 19.89 -0.11 -2.75
N GLN A 176 19.60 -0.63 -3.93
CA GLN A 176 18.37 -0.33 -4.64
C GLN A 176 17.26 -1.27 -4.18
N ILE A 177 16.18 -0.72 -3.68
CA ILE A 177 15.07 -1.51 -3.12
C ILE A 177 13.77 -1.32 -3.90
N VAL A 178 12.96 -2.38 -3.96
CA VAL A 178 11.58 -2.32 -4.43
C VAL A 178 10.63 -2.70 -3.28
N VAL A 179 9.53 -1.98 -3.16
CA VAL A 179 8.52 -2.18 -2.12
C VAL A 179 7.16 -2.39 -2.78
N ALA A 180 6.60 -3.58 -2.63
CA ALA A 180 5.21 -3.82 -3.04
C ALA A 180 4.30 -3.80 -1.80
N ALA A 181 3.39 -2.84 -1.75
CA ALA A 181 2.57 -2.59 -0.57
C ALA A 181 1.14 -2.14 -0.94
N HIS A 182 0.51 -1.32 -0.11
CA HIS A 182 -0.90 -0.97 -0.24
C HIS A 182 -1.10 0.55 -0.32
N GLY A 183 -2.31 0.96 -0.70
CA GLY A 183 -2.64 2.37 -0.87
C GLY A 183 -2.29 3.22 0.35
N ASN A 184 -2.70 2.81 1.54
CA ASN A 184 -2.47 3.64 2.74
C ASN A 184 -1.06 3.48 3.33
N SER A 185 -0.42 2.31 3.27
CA SER A 185 0.98 2.20 3.70
C SER A 185 1.94 2.99 2.80
N ILE A 186 1.68 3.05 1.49
CA ILE A 186 2.43 3.90 0.56
C ILE A 186 2.13 5.38 0.82
N ARG A 187 0.86 5.77 1.05
CA ARG A 187 0.50 7.14 1.43
C ARG A 187 1.19 7.59 2.71
N ALA A 188 1.36 6.70 3.68
CA ALA A 188 2.10 6.97 4.91
C ALA A 188 3.58 7.31 4.63
N LEU A 189 4.24 6.53 3.76
CA LEU A 189 5.62 6.80 3.33
C LEU A 189 5.74 8.11 2.56
N ILE A 190 4.85 8.35 1.60
CA ILE A 190 4.84 9.58 0.78
C ILE A 190 4.60 10.80 1.66
N LYS A 191 3.64 10.73 2.60
CA LYS A 191 3.38 11.83 3.55
C LYS A 191 4.63 12.22 4.31
N TYR A 192 5.38 11.24 4.78
CA TYR A 192 6.63 11.48 5.50
C TYR A 192 7.72 12.06 4.57
N LEU A 193 7.94 11.44 3.42
CA LEU A 193 9.01 11.83 2.49
C LEU A 193 8.80 13.22 1.91
N ASP A 194 7.58 13.53 1.47
CA ASP A 194 7.25 14.78 0.77
C ASP A 194 6.71 15.85 1.73
N HIS A 195 6.67 15.58 3.05
CA HIS A 195 6.17 16.50 4.08
C HIS A 195 4.73 17.00 3.79
N ILE A 196 3.88 16.12 3.25
CA ILE A 196 2.48 16.47 2.92
C ILE A 196 1.71 16.76 4.21
N SER A 197 0.95 17.85 4.22
CA SER A 197 0.10 18.22 5.36
C SER A 197 -1.00 17.20 5.63
N ASP A 198 -1.60 17.25 6.84
CA ASP A 198 -2.74 16.39 7.19
C ASP A 198 -3.97 16.70 6.34
N ALA A 199 -4.13 17.95 5.93
CA ALA A 199 -5.22 18.40 5.06
C ALA A 199 -5.01 17.92 3.60
N ASP A 200 -3.77 17.98 3.09
CA ASP A 200 -3.49 17.68 1.68
C ASP A 200 -3.42 16.17 1.41
N ILE A 201 -3.03 15.36 2.41
CA ILE A 201 -2.89 13.92 2.23
C ILE A 201 -4.21 13.23 1.83
N VAL A 202 -5.36 13.82 2.13
CA VAL A 202 -6.67 13.29 1.77
C VAL A 202 -6.85 13.17 0.25
N ASN A 203 -6.16 14.01 -0.51
CA ASN A 203 -6.26 14.09 -1.97
C ASN A 203 -5.30 13.12 -2.69
N LEU A 204 -4.32 12.56 -1.99
CA LEU A 204 -3.35 11.66 -2.59
C LEU A 204 -3.96 10.28 -2.89
N ASN A 205 -3.93 9.89 -4.15
CA ASN A 205 -4.39 8.58 -4.62
C ASN A 205 -3.25 7.84 -5.30
N ILE A 206 -3.06 6.58 -4.92
CA ILE A 206 -2.00 5.73 -5.47
C ILE A 206 -2.62 4.76 -6.47
N PRO A 207 -2.25 4.79 -7.76
CA PRO A 207 -2.73 3.84 -8.76
C PRO A 207 -2.25 2.41 -8.47
N ASN A 208 -3.04 1.41 -8.87
CA ASN A 208 -2.67 0.01 -8.75
C ASN A 208 -1.60 -0.37 -9.79
N GLY A 209 -0.59 -1.13 -9.38
CA GLY A 209 0.37 -1.78 -10.26
C GLY A 209 1.28 -0.85 -11.07
N ILE A 210 1.33 0.44 -10.78
CA ILE A 210 2.22 1.38 -11.49
C ILE A 210 3.40 1.72 -10.59
N PRO A 211 4.66 1.46 -11.02
CA PRO A 211 5.84 1.77 -10.22
C PRO A 211 5.99 3.28 -10.00
N LEU A 212 6.12 3.69 -8.75
CA LEU A 212 6.45 5.05 -8.31
C LEU A 212 7.92 5.07 -7.92
N VAL A 213 8.72 5.81 -8.66
CA VAL A 213 10.16 5.96 -8.43
C VAL A 213 10.41 7.18 -7.57
N TYR A 214 11.22 7.01 -6.52
CA TYR A 214 11.80 8.09 -5.74
C TYR A 214 13.30 8.19 -6.01
N GLU A 215 13.76 9.40 -6.28
CA GLU A 215 15.17 9.79 -6.28
C GLU A 215 15.44 10.64 -5.04
N LEU A 216 16.40 10.19 -4.23
CA LEU A 216 16.71 10.79 -2.93
C LEU A 216 18.15 11.33 -2.91
N ASP A 217 18.37 12.37 -2.13
CA ASP A 217 19.70 12.88 -1.84
C ASP A 217 20.44 12.00 -0.80
N ALA A 218 21.65 12.42 -0.39
CA ALA A 218 22.46 11.69 0.59
C ALA A 218 21.81 11.64 1.99
N THR A 219 20.88 12.55 2.29
CA THR A 219 20.14 12.62 3.55
C THR A 219 18.79 11.92 3.49
N LEU A 220 18.47 11.26 2.39
CA LEU A 220 17.19 10.64 2.04
C LEU A 220 16.03 11.63 1.84
N LYS A 221 16.31 12.89 1.55
CA LYS A 221 15.29 13.83 1.13
C LYS A 221 14.95 13.61 -0.35
N PRO A 222 13.67 13.64 -0.71
CA PRO A 222 13.25 13.54 -2.10
C PRO A 222 13.83 14.68 -2.95
N ILE A 223 14.49 14.31 -4.05
CA ILE A 223 14.87 15.23 -5.12
C ILE A 223 13.70 15.36 -6.08
N ARG A 224 13.11 14.21 -6.43
CA ARG A 224 11.88 14.08 -7.22
C ARG A 224 11.28 12.70 -7.08
N HIS A 225 10.03 12.58 -7.45
CA HIS A 225 9.38 11.30 -7.68
C HIS A 225 8.54 11.34 -8.96
N TYR A 226 8.31 10.19 -9.57
CA TYR A 226 7.52 10.07 -10.79
C TYR A 226 7.02 8.64 -10.98
N TYR A 227 5.88 8.49 -11.62
CA TYR A 227 5.40 7.19 -12.08
C TYR A 227 6.18 6.77 -13.33
N LEU A 228 6.61 5.50 -13.35
CA LEU A 228 7.31 4.92 -14.50
C LEU A 228 6.30 4.52 -15.58
N GLY A 229 6.61 4.86 -16.83
CA GLY A 229 5.75 4.62 -17.99
C GLY A 229 4.93 5.85 -18.39
N ASP A 230 3.69 5.62 -18.81
CA ASP A 230 2.80 6.69 -19.28
C ASP A 230 2.21 7.48 -18.09
N ALA A 231 2.59 8.75 -17.98
CA ALA A 231 2.13 9.65 -16.93
C ALA A 231 0.61 9.93 -17.00
N GLU A 232 0.03 9.98 -18.20
CA GLU A 232 -1.41 10.19 -18.39
C GLU A 232 -2.20 8.96 -17.94
N ALA A 233 -1.72 7.77 -18.27
CA ALA A 233 -2.31 6.51 -17.79
C ALA A 233 -2.24 6.42 -16.26
N ALA A 234 -1.13 6.84 -15.64
CA ALA A 234 -0.99 6.86 -14.18
C ALA A 234 -1.98 7.84 -13.54
N ALA A 235 -2.13 9.05 -14.10
CA ALA A 235 -3.10 10.04 -13.61
C ALA A 235 -4.54 9.55 -13.74
N LYS A 236 -4.91 8.92 -14.85
CA LYS A 236 -6.23 8.31 -15.07
C LYS A 236 -6.50 7.19 -14.07
N ALA A 237 -5.53 6.31 -13.81
CA ALA A 237 -5.65 5.24 -12.83
C ALA A 237 -5.79 5.78 -11.40
N ALA A 238 -5.07 6.85 -11.03
CA ALA A 238 -5.23 7.51 -9.73
C ALA A 238 -6.62 8.15 -9.58
N ALA A 239 -7.16 8.78 -10.63
CA ALA A 239 -8.51 9.33 -10.64
C ALA A 239 -9.58 8.23 -10.49
N ALA A 240 -9.40 7.07 -11.10
CA ALA A 240 -10.29 5.92 -10.92
C ALA A 240 -10.31 5.43 -9.46
N VAL A 241 -9.18 5.44 -8.75
CA VAL A 241 -9.12 5.14 -7.31
C VAL A 241 -9.87 6.19 -6.49
N ALA A 242 -9.77 7.48 -6.86
CA ALA A 242 -10.48 8.56 -6.18
C ALA A 242 -12.00 8.43 -6.26
N SER A 243 -12.52 7.95 -7.41
CA SER A 243 -13.96 7.79 -7.65
C SER A 243 -14.59 6.57 -6.96
N GLN A 244 -13.78 5.62 -6.47
CA GLN A 244 -14.30 4.46 -5.74
C GLN A 244 -15.10 4.88 -4.50
N GLY A 245 -16.31 4.32 -4.32
CA GLY A 245 -17.15 4.58 -3.15
C GLY A 245 -18.02 5.82 -3.23
N LYS A 246 -18.15 6.44 -4.38
CA LYS A 246 -19.27 7.33 -4.68
C LYS A 246 -20.50 6.48 -4.95
N ALA A 247 -21.64 6.84 -4.38
CA ALA A 247 -22.94 6.19 -4.59
C ALA A 247 -23.42 6.36 -6.02
#